data_14134604d29b09a019e4069088909b2c
#
_entry.id   14134604d29b09a019e4069088909b2c
#
_cell.length_a   1.000
_cell.length_b   1.000
_cell.length_c   1.000
_cell.angle_alpha   90.00
_cell.angle_beta   90.00
_cell.angle_gamma   90.00
#
_symmetry.space_group_name_H-M   'P 1'
#
loop_
_entity.id
_entity.type
_entity.pdbx_description
1 polymer ?
#
loop_
_entity_poly.entity_id
_entity_poly.type
_entity_poly.pdbx_seq_one_letter_code
_entity_poly.pdbx_strand_id
1 'polypeptide(L)'
;MNQNLDEKQAHFQRDNNIPNRLGHIAANLARIRSFSHIAYKEAVTSIISETKWFIEWTAAEIEPLQAEELVNIQVQLAMWELSWDDIWVDEKVRTEVAEQSGVWSERVLDMSGLLSESIA
;
A
#
# COMPACT_ATOMS: atom_id res chain seq x y z
N MET A 1 -9.45 3.02 21.67
CA MET A 1 -8.87 2.01 20.80
C MET A 1 -9.88 1.56 19.76
N ASN A 2 -9.49 1.43 18.55
CA ASN A 2 -10.39 1.07 17.47
C ASN A 2 -10.50 -0.46 17.35
N GLN A 3 -11.64 -1.01 17.75
CA GLN A 3 -11.88 -2.45 17.72
C GLN A 3 -11.85 -3.00 16.30
N ASN A 4 -12.35 -2.24 15.31
CA ASN A 4 -12.29 -2.63 13.90
C ASN A 4 -10.86 -2.75 13.41
N LEU A 5 -9.98 -1.86 13.86
CA LEU A 5 -8.58 -1.91 13.51
C LEU A 5 -7.90 -3.15 14.10
N ASP A 6 -8.20 -3.49 15.35
CA ASP A 6 -7.66 -4.69 15.98
C ASP A 6 -8.11 -5.96 15.26
N GLU A 7 -9.37 -6.01 14.82
CA GLU A 7 -9.90 -7.13 14.04
C GLU A 7 -9.23 -7.23 12.68
N LYS A 8 -9.02 -6.11 12.00
CA LYS A 8 -8.32 -6.08 10.71
C LYS A 8 -6.89 -6.56 10.85
N GLN A 9 -6.21 -6.12 11.90
CA GLN A 9 -4.84 -6.57 12.18
C GLN A 9 -4.79 -8.07 12.38
N ALA A 10 -5.66 -8.61 13.24
CA ALA A 10 -5.71 -10.03 13.52
C ALA A 10 -5.99 -10.84 12.24
N HIS A 11 -6.92 -10.36 11.41
CA HIS A 11 -7.24 -11.02 10.15
C HIS A 11 -6.05 -11.01 9.19
N PHE A 12 -5.41 -9.87 9.02
CA PHE A 12 -4.25 -9.72 8.14
C PHE A 12 -3.08 -10.60 8.61
N GLN A 13 -2.80 -10.59 9.91
CA GLN A 13 -1.67 -11.33 10.49
C GLN A 13 -1.90 -12.84 10.62
N ARG A 14 -3.12 -13.32 10.43
CA ARG A 14 -3.38 -14.78 10.35
C ARG A 14 -2.64 -15.40 9.19
N ASP A 15 -2.42 -14.64 8.13
CA ASP A 15 -1.61 -15.11 7.02
C ASP A 15 -0.14 -14.92 7.39
N ASN A 16 0.51 -16.00 7.80
CA ASN A 16 1.92 -16.00 8.15
C ASN A 16 2.83 -16.01 6.92
N ASN A 17 2.24 -16.09 5.73
CA ASN A 17 2.99 -16.10 4.48
C ASN A 17 3.33 -14.66 4.11
N ILE A 18 4.58 -14.28 4.33
CA ILE A 18 5.06 -12.93 4.02
C ILE A 18 4.87 -12.56 2.54
N PRO A 19 5.17 -13.44 1.56
CA PRO A 19 4.86 -13.12 0.16
C PRO A 19 3.40 -12.74 -0.06
N ASN A 20 2.44 -13.42 0.58
CA ASN A 20 1.03 -13.06 0.45
C ASN A 20 0.71 -11.69 1.04
N ARG A 21 1.29 -11.36 2.20
CA ARG A 21 1.10 -10.03 2.81
C ARG A 21 1.65 -8.94 1.89
N LEU A 22 2.83 -9.14 1.34
CA LEU A 22 3.42 -8.21 0.38
C LEU A 22 2.55 -8.11 -0.87
N GLY A 23 1.98 -9.22 -1.33
CA GLY A 23 1.03 -9.24 -2.44
C GLY A 23 -0.20 -8.38 -2.17
N HIS A 24 -0.74 -8.42 -0.94
CA HIS A 24 -1.87 -7.57 -0.56
C HIS A 24 -1.51 -6.09 -0.58
N ILE A 25 -0.31 -5.75 -0.11
CA ILE A 25 0.18 -4.36 -0.16
C ILE A 25 0.31 -3.91 -1.62
N ALA A 26 0.92 -4.74 -2.47
CA ALA A 26 1.06 -4.43 -3.90
C ALA A 26 -0.30 -4.24 -4.57
N ALA A 27 -1.27 -5.09 -4.26
CA ALA A 27 -2.62 -4.99 -4.81
C ALA A 27 -3.30 -3.68 -4.39
N ASN A 28 -3.14 -3.28 -3.14
CA ASN A 28 -3.68 -2.00 -2.65
C ASN A 28 -3.05 -0.81 -3.37
N LEU A 29 -1.73 -0.85 -3.58
CA LEU A 29 -1.04 0.21 -4.32
C LEU A 29 -1.54 0.29 -5.77
N ALA A 30 -1.80 -0.86 -6.41
CA ALA A 30 -2.38 -0.90 -7.74
C ALA A 30 -3.80 -0.32 -7.76
N ARG A 31 -4.58 -0.53 -6.71
CA ARG A 31 -5.92 0.05 -6.59
C ARG A 31 -5.87 1.57 -6.40
N ILE A 32 -4.91 2.08 -5.65
CA ILE A 32 -4.70 3.53 -5.52
C ILE A 32 -4.49 4.13 -6.91
N ARG A 33 -3.65 3.50 -7.72
CA ARG A 33 -3.42 3.92 -9.09
C ARG A 33 -4.72 3.93 -9.90
N SER A 34 -5.44 2.83 -9.92
CA SER A 34 -6.64 2.68 -10.74
C SER A 34 -7.75 3.64 -10.33
N PHE A 35 -8.01 3.74 -9.04
CA PHE A 35 -9.09 4.60 -8.53
C PHE A 35 -8.74 6.09 -8.62
N SER A 36 -7.46 6.43 -8.61
CA SER A 36 -7.04 7.82 -8.84
C SER A 36 -7.32 8.25 -10.27
N HIS A 37 -7.18 7.34 -11.24
CA HIS A 37 -7.51 7.64 -12.64
C HIS A 37 -9.00 7.83 -12.88
N ILE A 38 -9.84 7.06 -12.19
CA ILE A 38 -11.30 7.17 -12.34
C ILE A 38 -11.92 8.15 -11.37
N ALA A 39 -11.11 8.90 -10.64
CA ALA A 39 -11.53 9.95 -9.72
C ALA A 39 -12.49 9.46 -8.62
N TYR A 40 -12.16 8.33 -8.00
CA TYR A 40 -12.93 7.78 -6.87
C TYR A 40 -12.24 8.11 -5.55
N LYS A 41 -12.42 9.35 -5.11
CA LYS A 41 -11.69 9.95 -3.97
C LYS A 41 -11.78 9.14 -2.68
N GLU A 42 -12.98 8.75 -2.29
CA GLU A 42 -13.20 8.10 -1.00
C GLU A 42 -12.61 6.70 -0.94
N ALA A 43 -12.68 5.97 -2.06
CA ALA A 43 -12.04 4.66 -2.14
C ALA A 43 -10.53 4.78 -1.99
N VAL A 44 -9.92 5.77 -2.64
CA VAL A 44 -8.48 5.98 -2.54
C VAL A 44 -8.09 6.33 -1.11
N THR A 45 -8.84 7.21 -0.46
CA THR A 45 -8.60 7.58 0.95
C THR A 45 -8.58 6.35 1.86
N SER A 46 -9.58 5.48 1.72
CA SER A 46 -9.69 4.25 2.51
C SER A 46 -8.52 3.30 2.25
N ILE A 47 -8.13 3.15 0.99
CA ILE A 47 -7.06 2.23 0.61
C ILE A 47 -5.69 2.75 1.09
N ILE A 48 -5.46 4.05 1.01
CA ILE A 48 -4.23 4.64 1.55
C ILE A 48 -4.09 4.33 3.04
N SER A 49 -5.15 4.53 3.79
CA SER A 49 -5.15 4.25 5.23
C SER A 49 -4.90 2.77 5.51
N GLU A 50 -5.59 1.87 4.82
CA GLU A 50 -5.41 0.43 4.98
C GLU A 50 -3.99 -0.01 4.61
N THR A 51 -3.44 0.53 3.52
CA THR A 51 -2.09 0.19 3.07
C THR A 51 -1.04 0.56 4.11
N LYS A 52 -1.17 1.73 4.74
CA LYS A 52 -0.26 2.13 5.80
C LYS A 52 -0.25 1.12 6.95
N TRP A 53 -1.43 0.63 7.35
CA TRP A 53 -1.53 -0.36 8.40
C TRP A 53 -0.95 -1.71 7.98
N PHE A 54 -1.19 -2.15 6.75
CA PHE A 54 -0.61 -3.39 6.23
C PHE A 54 0.92 -3.33 6.26
N ILE A 55 1.50 -2.19 5.90
CA ILE A 55 2.95 -1.97 5.98
C ILE A 55 3.41 -2.05 7.44
N GLU A 56 2.70 -1.36 8.33
CA GLU A 56 3.03 -1.35 9.77
C GLU A 56 3.10 -2.77 10.32
N TRP A 57 2.14 -3.61 9.96
CA TRP A 57 2.03 -4.97 10.46
C TRP A 57 2.97 -5.96 9.77
N THR A 58 3.62 -5.57 8.69
CA THR A 58 4.52 -6.44 7.91
C THR A 58 5.99 -6.08 8.11
N ALA A 59 6.32 -4.80 8.19
CA ALA A 59 7.70 -4.31 8.20
C ALA A 59 8.54 -4.90 9.33
N ALA A 60 7.94 -5.16 10.49
CA ALA A 60 8.66 -5.71 11.63
C ALA A 60 9.04 -7.18 11.46
N GLU A 61 8.46 -7.87 10.46
CA GLU A 61 8.64 -9.31 10.27
C GLU A 61 9.44 -9.67 9.02
N ILE A 62 10.05 -8.67 8.36
CA ILE A 62 10.83 -8.89 7.13
C ILE A 62 12.26 -8.37 7.29
N GLU A 63 13.08 -8.60 6.29
CA GLU A 63 14.48 -8.18 6.31
C GLU A 63 14.59 -6.65 6.39
N PRO A 64 15.61 -6.11 7.12
CA PRO A 64 15.72 -4.67 7.34
C PRO A 64 15.72 -3.80 6.08
N LEU A 65 16.38 -4.24 5.01
CA LEU A 65 16.41 -3.45 3.78
C LEU A 65 15.04 -3.37 3.10
N GLN A 66 14.30 -4.48 3.11
CA GLN A 66 12.94 -4.50 2.58
C GLN A 66 12.00 -3.69 3.47
N ALA A 67 12.17 -3.81 4.79
CA ALA A 67 11.38 -3.03 5.76
C ALA A 67 11.58 -1.54 5.53
N GLU A 68 12.80 -1.10 5.28
CA GLU A 68 13.12 0.30 4.99
C GLU A 68 12.36 0.79 3.76
N GLU A 69 12.33 0.02 2.69
CA GLU A 69 11.56 0.38 1.49
C GLU A 69 10.09 0.53 1.79
N LEU A 70 9.50 -0.41 2.53
CA LEU A 70 8.08 -0.34 2.90
C LEU A 70 7.79 0.87 3.79
N VAL A 71 8.65 1.16 4.75
CA VAL A 71 8.46 2.30 5.64
C VAL A 71 8.56 3.61 4.87
N ASN A 72 9.44 3.70 3.89
CA ASN A 72 9.50 4.88 3.03
C ASN A 72 8.20 5.10 2.25
N ILE A 73 7.59 4.03 1.76
CA ILE A 73 6.27 4.10 1.13
C ILE A 73 5.21 4.56 2.14
N GLN A 74 5.23 3.98 3.34
CA GLN A 74 4.30 4.33 4.41
C GLN A 74 4.35 5.81 4.76
N VAL A 75 5.55 6.37 4.86
CA VAL A 75 5.75 7.81 5.15
C VAL A 75 5.15 8.67 4.03
N GLN A 76 5.37 8.30 2.78
CA GLN A 76 4.81 9.03 1.64
C GLN A 76 3.28 8.97 1.63
N LEU A 77 2.72 7.81 1.91
CA LEU A 77 1.26 7.65 2.02
C LEU A 77 0.68 8.56 3.12
N ALA A 78 1.37 8.62 4.25
CA ALA A 78 0.96 9.50 5.34
C ALA A 78 1.02 10.98 4.95
N MET A 79 2.04 11.38 4.21
CA MET A 79 2.17 12.74 3.70
C MET A 79 1.03 13.07 2.72
N TRP A 80 0.67 12.13 1.85
CA TRP A 80 -0.46 12.32 0.95
C TRP A 80 -1.77 12.50 1.71
N GLU A 81 -1.97 11.73 2.78
CA GLU A 81 -3.17 11.87 3.61
C GLU A 81 -3.31 13.29 4.19
N LEU A 82 -2.21 13.87 4.64
CA LEU A 82 -2.22 15.22 5.21
C LEU A 82 -2.62 16.28 4.18
N SER A 83 -2.34 16.07 2.91
CA SER A 83 -2.59 17.03 1.84
C SER A 83 -3.65 16.54 0.85
N TRP A 84 -4.43 15.53 1.23
CA TRP A 84 -5.27 14.79 0.27
C TRP A 84 -6.28 15.65 -0.47
N ASP A 85 -6.93 16.57 0.22
CA ASP A 85 -7.92 17.43 -0.44
C ASP A 85 -7.27 18.32 -1.52
N ASP A 86 -6.08 18.82 -1.26
CA ASP A 86 -5.33 19.63 -2.23
C ASP A 86 -4.83 18.77 -3.40
N ILE A 87 -4.37 17.56 -3.11
CA ILE A 87 -3.93 16.60 -4.14
C ILE A 87 -5.08 16.26 -5.08
N TRP A 88 -6.24 16.00 -4.50
CA TRP A 88 -7.37 15.47 -5.26
C TRP A 88 -7.90 16.46 -6.29
N VAL A 89 -7.91 17.75 -5.98
CA VAL A 89 -8.41 18.77 -6.90
C VAL A 89 -7.43 19.14 -8.00
N ASP A 90 -6.19 18.73 -7.90
CA ASP A 90 -5.15 19.00 -8.91
C ASP A 90 -4.92 17.72 -9.74
N GLU A 91 -5.46 17.71 -10.96
CA GLU A 91 -5.38 16.55 -11.84
C GLU A 91 -3.93 16.10 -12.10
N LYS A 92 -3.01 17.05 -12.25
CA LYS A 92 -1.62 16.74 -12.49
C LYS A 92 -1.00 16.01 -11.29
N VAL A 93 -1.23 16.51 -10.08
CA VAL A 93 -0.71 15.90 -8.86
C VAL A 93 -1.37 14.54 -8.63
N ARG A 94 -2.68 14.44 -8.88
CA ARG A 94 -3.40 13.16 -8.76
C ARG A 94 -2.83 12.12 -9.72
N THR A 95 -2.47 12.52 -10.93
CA THR A 95 -1.82 11.63 -11.89
C THR A 95 -0.44 11.17 -11.39
N GLU A 96 0.32 12.05 -10.77
CA GLU A 96 1.62 11.71 -10.17
C GLU A 96 1.45 10.68 -9.04
N VAL A 97 0.41 10.84 -8.22
CA VAL A 97 0.07 9.86 -7.18
C VAL A 97 -0.21 8.49 -7.80
N ALA A 98 -1.00 8.46 -8.87
CA ALA A 98 -1.32 7.22 -9.56
C ALA A 98 -0.07 6.54 -10.12
N GLU A 99 0.79 7.30 -10.79
CA GLU A 99 2.02 6.77 -11.38
C GLU A 99 2.97 6.23 -10.30
N GLN A 100 3.16 6.99 -9.22
CA GLN A 100 4.02 6.56 -8.13
C GLN A 100 3.50 5.30 -7.45
N SER A 101 2.19 5.22 -7.25
CA SER A 101 1.57 4.02 -6.66
C SER A 101 1.78 2.80 -7.54
N GLY A 102 1.71 2.97 -8.85
CA GLY A 102 1.97 1.90 -9.80
C GLY A 102 3.41 1.39 -9.72
N VAL A 103 4.38 2.32 -9.62
CA VAL A 103 5.80 1.96 -9.46
C VAL A 103 6.01 1.19 -8.17
N TRP A 104 5.46 1.66 -7.06
CA TRP A 104 5.56 0.97 -5.78
C TRP A 104 4.89 -0.39 -5.80
N SER A 105 3.74 -0.51 -6.49
CA SER A 105 3.05 -1.79 -6.61
C SER A 105 3.95 -2.83 -7.25
N GLU A 106 4.58 -2.48 -8.37
CA GLU A 106 5.51 -3.38 -9.05
C GLU A 106 6.71 -3.72 -8.16
N ARG A 107 7.24 -2.73 -7.47
CA ARG A 107 8.40 -2.93 -6.59
C ARG A 107 8.09 -3.88 -5.44
N VAL A 108 6.94 -3.72 -4.79
CA VAL A 108 6.52 -4.59 -3.68
C VAL A 108 6.19 -5.99 -4.20
N LEU A 109 5.60 -6.10 -5.38
CA LEU A 109 5.32 -7.39 -5.98
C LEU A 109 6.62 -8.15 -6.29
N ASP A 110 7.63 -7.47 -6.81
CA ASP A 110 8.96 -8.06 -7.00
C ASP A 110 9.55 -8.53 -5.67
N MET A 111 9.43 -7.71 -4.65
CA MET A 111 9.90 -8.03 -3.29
C MET A 111 9.24 -9.28 -2.74
N SER A 112 7.98 -9.52 -3.09
CA SER A 112 7.22 -10.68 -2.62
C SER A 112 7.75 -12.00 -3.15
N GLY A 113 8.38 -12.00 -4.33
CA GLY A 113 8.83 -13.21 -5.00
C GLY A 113 7.71 -14.02 -5.67
N LEU A 114 6.46 -13.57 -5.59
CA LEU A 114 5.32 -14.33 -6.12
C LEU A 114 5.42 -14.56 -7.63
N LEU A 115 5.92 -13.58 -8.37
CA LEU A 115 6.07 -13.72 -9.82
C LEU A 115 7.14 -14.74 -10.19
N SER A 116 8.24 -14.77 -9.43
CA SER A 116 9.32 -15.74 -9.66
C SER A 116 8.84 -17.15 -9.37
N GLU A 117 8.05 -17.34 -8.31
CA GLU A 117 7.48 -18.64 -7.96
C GLU A 117 6.53 -19.16 -9.03
N SER A 118 5.73 -18.24 -9.63
CA SER A 118 4.79 -18.64 -10.68
C SER A 118 5.45 -19.00 -12.00
N ILE A 119 6.68 -18.54 -12.24
CA ILE A 119 7.47 -18.88 -13.43
C ILE A 119 8.22 -20.18 -13.24
N ALA A 120 8.64 -20.44 -12.03
CA ALA A 120 9.37 -21.64 -11.70
C ALA A 120 8.45 -22.85 -11.67
#